data_cd223bb9165e004817e254d37d82c682
#
_entry.id   cd223bb9165e004817e254d37d82c682
#
_cell.length_a   1.000
_cell.length_b   1.000
_cell.length_c   1.000
_cell.angle_alpha   90.00
_cell.angle_beta   90.00
_cell.angle_gamma   90.00
#
_symmetry.space_group_name_H-M   'P 1'
#
loop_
_entity.id
_entity.type
_entity.pdbx_description
1 polymer ?
#
loop_
_entity_poly.entity_id
_entity_poly.type
_entity_poly.pdbx_seq_one_letter_code
_entity_poly.pdbx_strand_id
1 'polypeptide(L)'
;MTEMQKEMQKLISKDELDKAFDARFPKEMQVKLHNAKVAIAGLGGLGSNIAVMLARSGVGQLLLVDYDVVDVTNLNRQMYYIQHIGKPKAQALPEILYQINPYSNYQSCSVKVTERNVHELFSQYPIVCEAFDAPDQKAMLVREVLTQCPNTTVVSGNGMAGYGDINEIQTSRKMRHLYVCGDQHTDVGEGIGLMAPRVA
;
A
#
# COMPACT_ATOMS: atom_id res chain seq x y z
N MET A 1 -16.75 -0.75 12.70
CA MET A 1 -15.65 -1.39 13.46
C MET A 1 -15.81 -2.90 13.33
N THR A 2 -14.81 -3.58 12.79
CA THR A 2 -14.83 -5.04 12.56
C THR A 2 -14.70 -5.82 13.88
N GLU A 3 -15.07 -7.11 13.87
CA GLU A 3 -14.91 -7.99 15.02
C GLU A 3 -13.43 -8.12 15.42
N MET A 4 -12.57 -8.35 14.43
CA MET A 4 -11.10 -8.40 14.59
C MET A 4 -10.57 -7.12 15.27
N GLN A 5 -10.99 -5.96 14.82
CA GLN A 5 -10.58 -4.69 15.42
C GLN A 5 -10.96 -4.60 16.90
N LYS A 6 -12.19 -5.00 17.25
CA LYS A 6 -12.66 -5.01 18.63
C LYS A 6 -11.87 -5.96 19.53
N GLU A 7 -11.52 -7.15 19.02
CA GLU A 7 -10.72 -8.12 19.75
C GLU A 7 -9.31 -7.58 20.02
N MET A 8 -8.65 -7.00 19.02
CA MET A 8 -7.31 -6.43 19.20
C MET A 8 -7.31 -5.26 20.19
N GLN A 9 -8.34 -4.42 20.19
CA GLN A 9 -8.48 -3.31 21.14
C GLN A 9 -8.70 -3.75 22.59
N LYS A 10 -9.10 -5.01 22.83
CA LYS A 10 -9.15 -5.57 24.19
C LYS A 10 -7.78 -5.99 24.73
N LEU A 11 -6.82 -6.29 23.83
CA LEU A 11 -5.50 -6.79 24.18
C LEU A 11 -4.51 -5.68 24.53
N ILE A 12 -4.66 -4.51 23.98
CA ILE A 12 -3.78 -3.36 24.19
C ILE A 12 -4.58 -2.06 24.10
N SER A 13 -4.33 -1.11 24.98
CA SER A 13 -4.94 0.21 24.92
C SER A 13 -4.29 1.08 23.84
N LYS A 14 -5.02 2.11 23.37
CA LYS A 14 -4.47 3.08 22.40
C LYS A 14 -3.22 3.77 22.94
N ASP A 15 -3.26 4.21 24.19
CA ASP A 15 -2.15 4.90 24.85
C ASP A 15 -0.88 4.05 24.95
N GLU A 16 -1.01 2.76 25.23
CA GLU A 16 0.13 1.84 25.30
C GLU A 16 0.73 1.62 23.91
N LEU A 17 -0.12 1.43 22.89
CA LEU A 17 0.34 1.22 21.51
C LEU A 17 1.00 2.49 20.96
N ASP A 18 0.38 3.65 21.13
CA ASP A 18 0.93 4.93 20.69
C ASP A 18 2.29 5.20 21.36
N LYS A 19 2.41 5.02 22.68
CA LYS A 19 3.69 5.16 23.38
C LYS A 19 4.77 4.22 22.86
N ALA A 20 4.41 2.96 22.51
CA ALA A 20 5.36 1.98 21.98
C ALA A 20 5.84 2.37 20.56
N PHE A 21 4.94 2.81 19.69
CA PHE A 21 5.28 3.24 18.34
C PHE A 21 6.08 4.55 18.37
N ASP A 22 5.63 5.49 19.15
CA ASP A 22 6.21 6.83 19.26
C ASP A 22 7.59 6.84 19.92
N ALA A 23 7.93 5.87 20.74
CA ALA A 23 9.23 5.75 21.39
C ALA A 23 10.44 5.72 20.43
N ARG A 24 10.19 5.43 19.14
CA ARG A 24 11.22 5.33 18.11
C ARG A 24 11.28 6.52 17.15
N PHE A 25 10.36 7.47 17.26
CA PHE A 25 10.27 8.62 16.38
C PHE A 25 10.36 9.95 17.14
N PRO A 26 10.98 11.00 16.56
CA PRO A 26 10.86 12.36 17.07
C PRO A 26 9.38 12.80 17.10
N LYS A 27 8.99 13.59 18.10
CA LYS A 27 7.60 14.02 18.32
C LYS A 27 6.94 14.65 17.08
N GLU A 28 7.68 15.44 16.31
CA GLU A 28 7.16 16.04 15.08
C GLU A 28 6.82 14.99 14.01
N MET A 29 7.61 13.91 13.92
CA MET A 29 7.35 12.81 13.01
C MET A 29 6.11 12.02 13.43
N GLN A 30 5.95 11.75 14.72
CA GLN A 30 4.75 11.08 15.28
C GLN A 30 3.48 11.80 14.86
N VAL A 31 3.41 13.13 15.07
CA VAL A 31 2.26 13.95 14.68
C VAL A 31 1.99 13.87 13.17
N LYS A 32 3.04 13.92 12.34
CA LYS A 32 2.91 13.79 10.88
C LYS A 32 2.37 12.44 10.48
N LEU A 33 2.88 11.35 11.06
CA LEU A 33 2.43 9.98 10.75
C LEU A 33 0.98 9.76 11.18
N HIS A 34 0.60 10.15 12.40
CA HIS A 34 -0.76 9.99 12.91
C HIS A 34 -1.80 10.78 12.09
N ASN A 35 -1.41 11.90 11.52
CA ASN A 35 -2.29 12.71 10.67
C ASN A 35 -2.20 12.36 9.17
N ALA A 36 -1.28 11.50 8.79
CA ALA A 36 -1.08 11.14 7.39
C ALA A 36 -2.25 10.31 6.85
N LYS A 37 -2.61 10.60 5.60
CA LYS A 37 -3.59 9.86 4.80
C LYS A 37 -2.92 9.38 3.54
N VAL A 38 -2.89 8.08 3.33
CA VAL A 38 -2.27 7.46 2.16
C VAL A 38 -3.27 6.52 1.50
N ALA A 39 -3.41 6.61 0.18
CA ALA A 39 -4.14 5.64 -0.60
C ALA A 39 -3.16 4.67 -1.28
N ILE A 40 -3.54 3.40 -1.37
CA ILE A 40 -2.75 2.35 -2.01
C ILE A 40 -3.64 1.73 -3.09
N ALA A 41 -3.23 1.88 -4.33
CA ALA A 41 -3.91 1.34 -5.50
C ALA A 41 -3.16 0.09 -5.99
N GLY A 42 -3.81 -1.06 -5.86
CA GLY A 42 -3.23 -2.38 -5.99
C GLY A 42 -2.71 -2.91 -4.65
N LEU A 43 -3.18 -4.11 -4.26
CA LEU A 43 -2.83 -4.75 -2.98
C LEU A 43 -2.09 -6.07 -3.21
N GLY A 44 -1.33 -6.13 -4.30
CA GLY A 44 -0.46 -7.25 -4.65
C GLY A 44 0.86 -7.25 -3.86
N GLY A 45 1.96 -7.67 -4.52
CA GLY A 45 3.29 -7.75 -3.93
C GLY A 45 3.76 -6.43 -3.32
N LEU A 46 3.71 -5.34 -4.09
CA LEU A 46 4.09 -4.01 -3.59
C LEU A 46 3.08 -3.47 -2.57
N GLY A 47 1.80 -3.39 -2.96
CA GLY A 47 0.81 -2.67 -2.15
C GLY A 47 0.52 -3.31 -0.80
N SER A 48 0.50 -4.64 -0.69
CA SER A 48 0.30 -5.30 0.60
C SER A 48 1.49 -5.07 1.55
N ASN A 49 2.72 -5.08 1.02
CA ASN A 49 3.93 -4.76 1.79
C ASN A 49 3.93 -3.28 2.24
N ILE A 50 3.64 -2.34 1.32
CA ILE A 50 3.51 -0.91 1.64
C ILE A 50 2.48 -0.70 2.76
N ALA A 51 1.30 -1.31 2.66
CA ALA A 51 0.24 -1.17 3.67
C ALA A 51 0.70 -1.64 5.06
N VAL A 52 1.35 -2.80 5.15
CA VAL A 52 1.89 -3.34 6.41
C VAL A 52 2.96 -2.42 6.99
N MET A 53 3.89 -1.92 6.17
CA MET A 53 4.94 -1.01 6.65
C MET A 53 4.38 0.34 7.11
N LEU A 54 3.41 0.90 6.42
CA LEU A 54 2.75 2.14 6.83
C LEU A 54 1.94 1.97 8.12
N ALA A 55 1.24 0.84 8.28
CA ALA A 55 0.54 0.52 9.53
C ALA A 55 1.51 0.37 10.72
N ARG A 56 2.66 -0.29 10.52
CA ARG A 56 3.73 -0.40 11.53
C ARG A 56 4.38 0.94 11.86
N SER A 57 4.42 1.87 10.90
CA SER A 57 4.92 3.22 11.13
C SER A 57 3.90 4.15 11.83
N GLY A 58 2.69 3.68 12.10
CA GLY A 58 1.67 4.47 12.78
C GLY A 58 0.94 5.48 11.89
N VAL A 59 0.89 5.24 10.56
CA VAL A 59 0.10 6.08 9.66
C VAL A 59 -1.38 6.01 10.03
N GLY A 60 -2.01 7.18 10.23
CA GLY A 60 -3.35 7.28 10.82
C GLY A 60 -4.47 6.80 9.92
N GLN A 61 -4.36 6.96 8.61
CA GLN A 61 -5.40 6.54 7.67
C GLN A 61 -4.83 5.94 6.39
N LEU A 62 -5.33 4.75 6.03
CA LEU A 62 -5.06 4.11 4.74
C LEU A 62 -6.36 3.87 3.96
N LEU A 63 -6.34 4.15 2.65
CA LEU A 63 -7.32 3.65 1.69
C LEU A 63 -6.68 2.50 0.91
N LEU A 64 -7.34 1.37 0.87
CA LEU A 64 -6.89 0.13 0.25
C LEU A 64 -7.81 -0.20 -0.93
N VAL A 65 -7.28 -0.12 -2.16
CA VAL A 65 -8.10 -0.30 -3.38
C VAL A 65 -7.56 -1.45 -4.21
N ASP A 66 -8.36 -2.49 -4.37
CA ASP A 66 -8.07 -3.63 -5.24
C ASP A 66 -9.38 -4.36 -5.57
N TYR A 67 -9.48 -4.99 -6.73
CA TYR A 67 -10.66 -5.76 -7.13
C TYR A 67 -10.42 -7.28 -7.14
N ASP A 68 -9.16 -7.71 -6.95
CA ASP A 68 -8.77 -9.11 -6.98
C ASP A 68 -9.12 -9.85 -5.68
N VAL A 69 -9.08 -11.18 -5.79
CA VAL A 69 -9.10 -12.10 -4.66
C VAL A 69 -7.69 -12.63 -4.35
N VAL A 70 -7.48 -13.08 -3.13
CA VAL A 70 -6.23 -13.74 -2.72
C VAL A 70 -6.16 -15.12 -3.36
N ASP A 71 -5.07 -15.38 -4.07
CA ASP A 71 -4.75 -16.67 -4.68
C ASP A 71 -3.55 -17.33 -3.99
N VAL A 72 -3.45 -18.65 -4.06
CA VAL A 72 -2.33 -19.42 -3.48
C VAL A 72 -0.97 -18.97 -4.02
N THR A 73 -0.91 -18.57 -5.30
CA THR A 73 0.33 -18.08 -5.93
C THR A 73 0.78 -16.71 -5.41
N ASN A 74 -0.07 -16.05 -4.65
CA ASN A 74 0.26 -14.76 -4.05
C ASN A 74 1.11 -14.89 -2.77
N LEU A 75 1.04 -16.04 -2.10
CA LEU A 75 1.61 -16.24 -0.76
C LEU A 75 3.14 -16.15 -0.72
N ASN A 76 3.81 -16.25 -1.86
CA ASN A 76 5.28 -16.16 -1.93
C ASN A 76 5.82 -14.73 -1.74
N ARG A 77 4.98 -13.68 -1.93
CA ARG A 77 5.44 -12.27 -1.91
C ARG A 77 4.42 -11.25 -1.40
N GLN A 78 3.15 -11.66 -1.20
CA GLN A 78 2.10 -10.78 -0.67
C GLN A 78 1.87 -11.10 0.81
N MET A 79 1.38 -10.13 1.58
CA MET A 79 1.23 -10.24 3.04
C MET A 79 0.05 -11.09 3.51
N TYR A 80 -0.56 -11.85 2.61
CA TYR A 80 -1.68 -12.72 2.93
C TYR A 80 -1.22 -14.06 3.52
N TYR A 81 -2.12 -14.71 4.25
CA TYR A 81 -1.95 -16.04 4.83
C TYR A 81 -2.91 -17.03 4.19
N ILE A 82 -2.70 -18.33 4.39
CA ILE A 82 -3.51 -19.43 3.83
C ILE A 82 -5.02 -19.22 4.10
N GLN A 83 -5.39 -18.73 5.27
CA GLN A 83 -6.78 -18.44 5.64
C GLN A 83 -7.46 -17.33 4.82
N HIS A 84 -6.68 -16.56 4.05
CA HIS A 84 -7.21 -15.48 3.21
C HIS A 84 -7.49 -15.93 1.78
N ILE A 85 -7.06 -17.12 1.37
CA ILE A 85 -7.26 -17.63 0.00
C ILE A 85 -8.77 -17.58 -0.34
N GLY A 86 -9.08 -17.00 -1.50
CA GLY A 86 -10.44 -16.80 -1.99
C GLY A 86 -11.17 -15.56 -1.46
N LYS A 87 -10.61 -14.85 -0.46
CA LYS A 87 -11.18 -13.56 0.00
C LYS A 87 -10.76 -12.41 -0.92
N PRO A 88 -11.62 -11.40 -1.14
CA PRO A 88 -11.20 -10.15 -1.78
C PRO A 88 -10.00 -9.53 -1.05
N LYS A 89 -8.97 -9.11 -1.77
CA LYS A 89 -7.75 -8.50 -1.19
C LYS A 89 -8.09 -7.28 -0.34
N ALA A 90 -9.02 -6.44 -0.82
CA ALA A 90 -9.51 -5.27 -0.10
C ALA A 90 -10.24 -5.60 1.22
N GLN A 91 -10.68 -6.85 1.43
CA GLN A 91 -11.25 -7.32 2.70
C GLN A 91 -10.23 -8.03 3.58
N ALA A 92 -9.34 -8.82 2.97
CA ALA A 92 -8.34 -9.60 3.69
C ALA A 92 -7.24 -8.72 4.32
N LEU A 93 -6.78 -7.69 3.62
CA LEU A 93 -5.68 -6.86 4.09
C LEU A 93 -6.01 -6.06 5.37
N PRO A 94 -7.18 -5.41 5.51
CA PRO A 94 -7.57 -4.78 6.77
C PRO A 94 -7.54 -5.71 7.98
N GLU A 95 -7.89 -7.00 7.83
CA GLU A 95 -7.82 -7.98 8.91
C GLU A 95 -6.39 -8.12 9.46
N ILE A 96 -5.40 -8.10 8.57
CA ILE A 96 -3.98 -8.15 8.92
C ILE A 96 -3.54 -6.84 9.57
N LEU A 97 -3.94 -5.70 9.01
CA LEU A 97 -3.54 -4.38 9.52
C LEU A 97 -4.11 -4.10 10.91
N TYR A 98 -5.33 -4.56 11.23
CA TYR A 98 -5.90 -4.45 12.57
C TYR A 98 -5.14 -5.25 13.63
N GLN A 99 -4.43 -6.32 13.25
CA GLN A 99 -3.54 -7.06 14.16
C GLN A 99 -2.22 -6.31 14.43
N ILE A 100 -1.90 -5.29 13.63
CA ILE A 100 -0.72 -4.43 13.80
C ILE A 100 -1.09 -3.17 14.57
N ASN A 101 -2.11 -2.45 14.07
CA ASN A 101 -2.61 -1.22 14.69
C ASN A 101 -4.15 -1.17 14.59
N PRO A 102 -4.88 -1.58 15.63
CA PRO A 102 -6.34 -1.56 15.61
C PRO A 102 -6.95 -0.17 15.77
N TYR A 103 -6.14 0.88 15.96
CA TYR A 103 -6.58 2.25 16.19
C TYR A 103 -6.45 3.15 14.97
N SER A 104 -5.75 2.72 13.93
CA SER A 104 -5.72 3.42 12.64
C SER A 104 -7.00 3.20 11.84
N ASN A 105 -7.28 4.11 10.91
CA ASN A 105 -8.45 4.02 10.05
C ASN A 105 -8.08 3.34 8.73
N TYR A 106 -8.56 2.12 8.52
CA TYR A 106 -8.38 1.37 7.28
C TYR A 106 -9.69 1.33 6.51
N GLN A 107 -9.80 2.19 5.49
CA GLN A 107 -10.88 2.14 4.51
C GLN A 107 -10.49 1.22 3.36
N SER A 108 -11.44 0.51 2.79
CA SER A 108 -11.17 -0.40 1.67
C SER A 108 -12.28 -0.38 0.63
N CYS A 109 -11.89 -0.48 -0.64
CA CYS A 109 -12.78 -0.53 -1.79
C CYS A 109 -12.41 -1.71 -2.69
N SER A 110 -13.34 -2.65 -2.87
CA SER A 110 -13.19 -3.75 -3.83
C SER A 110 -13.71 -3.30 -5.19
N VAL A 111 -12.89 -2.52 -5.92
CA VAL A 111 -13.27 -1.91 -7.20
C VAL A 111 -12.09 -1.84 -8.15
N LYS A 112 -12.32 -2.07 -9.44
CA LYS A 112 -11.34 -1.80 -10.48
C LYS A 112 -11.19 -0.29 -10.67
N VAL A 113 -9.97 0.21 -10.56
CA VAL A 113 -9.66 1.62 -10.82
C VAL A 113 -9.71 1.87 -12.32
N THR A 114 -10.36 2.96 -12.69
CA THR A 114 -10.55 3.42 -14.07
C THR A 114 -10.41 4.94 -14.13
N GLU A 115 -10.22 5.51 -15.30
CA GLU A 115 -10.17 6.97 -15.52
C GLU A 115 -11.36 7.72 -14.88
N ARG A 116 -12.54 7.05 -14.81
CA ARG A 116 -13.80 7.66 -14.36
C ARG A 116 -13.91 7.77 -12.83
N ASN A 117 -13.24 6.88 -12.08
CA ASN A 117 -13.37 6.83 -10.61
C ASN A 117 -12.12 7.30 -9.85
N VAL A 118 -11.03 7.67 -10.55
CA VAL A 118 -9.78 8.15 -9.93
C VAL A 118 -10.02 9.34 -9.02
N HIS A 119 -10.75 10.36 -9.49
CA HIS A 119 -11.01 11.55 -8.69
C HIS A 119 -11.81 11.23 -7.41
N GLU A 120 -12.86 10.44 -7.52
CA GLU A 120 -13.69 10.03 -6.38
C GLU A 120 -12.88 9.27 -5.34
N LEU A 121 -12.03 8.32 -5.79
CA LEU A 121 -11.25 7.47 -4.91
C LEU A 121 -10.11 8.23 -4.23
N PHE A 122 -9.38 9.08 -4.96
CA PHE A 122 -8.07 9.55 -4.51
C PHE A 122 -7.95 11.04 -4.19
N SER A 123 -8.93 11.89 -4.55
CA SER A 123 -8.83 13.35 -4.36
C SER A 123 -8.66 13.79 -2.91
N GLN A 124 -9.08 12.97 -1.93
CA GLN A 124 -8.96 13.25 -0.50
C GLN A 124 -7.62 12.77 0.12
N TYR A 125 -6.74 12.15 -0.69
CA TYR A 125 -5.48 11.57 -0.22
C TYR A 125 -4.29 12.34 -0.76
N PRO A 126 -3.49 12.98 0.13
CA PRO A 126 -2.28 13.72 -0.28
C PRO A 126 -1.21 12.83 -0.94
N ILE A 127 -1.23 11.53 -0.64
CA ILE A 127 -0.28 10.55 -1.17
C ILE A 127 -1.06 9.36 -1.73
N VAL A 128 -0.72 8.97 -2.96
CA VAL A 128 -1.20 7.75 -3.61
C VAL A 128 0.00 6.87 -3.96
N CYS A 129 0.04 5.66 -3.42
CA CYS A 129 0.98 4.62 -3.82
C CYS A 129 0.37 3.83 -4.98
N GLU A 130 0.98 3.94 -6.14
CA GLU A 130 0.64 3.17 -7.32
C GLU A 130 1.40 1.83 -7.27
N ALA A 131 0.69 0.71 -7.15
CA ALA A 131 1.24 -0.62 -6.93
C ALA A 131 0.61 -1.70 -7.85
N PHE A 132 0.12 -1.32 -9.02
CA PHE A 132 -0.37 -2.24 -10.04
C PHE A 132 0.79 -3.00 -10.70
N ASP A 133 0.50 -4.11 -11.33
CA ASP A 133 1.45 -4.92 -12.11
C ASP A 133 1.35 -4.66 -13.62
N ALA A 134 0.16 -4.35 -14.14
CA ALA A 134 -0.06 -4.09 -15.56
C ALA A 134 0.42 -2.68 -15.99
N PRO A 135 1.34 -2.56 -16.97
CA PRO A 135 1.93 -1.28 -17.37
C PRO A 135 0.93 -0.21 -17.82
N ASP A 136 -0.12 -0.62 -18.54
CA ASP A 136 -1.19 0.27 -18.99
C ASP A 136 -2.01 0.83 -17.83
N GLN A 137 -2.30 0.02 -16.82
CA GLN A 137 -3.02 0.43 -15.61
C GLN A 137 -2.15 1.37 -14.74
N LYS A 138 -0.85 1.10 -14.64
CA LYS A 138 0.12 2.00 -13.98
C LYS A 138 0.13 3.37 -14.66
N ALA A 139 0.30 3.40 -15.97
CA ALA A 139 0.35 4.63 -16.75
C ALA A 139 -0.98 5.42 -16.65
N MET A 140 -2.12 4.73 -16.73
CA MET A 140 -3.44 5.32 -16.54
C MET A 140 -3.56 5.97 -15.18
N LEU A 141 -3.28 5.25 -14.09
CA LEU A 141 -3.43 5.77 -12.73
C LEU A 141 -2.53 7.00 -12.49
N VAL A 142 -1.25 6.92 -12.87
CA VAL A 142 -0.30 8.03 -12.71
C VAL A 142 -0.80 9.27 -13.47
N ARG A 143 -1.20 9.11 -14.75
CA ARG A 143 -1.73 10.21 -15.57
C ARG A 143 -2.96 10.83 -14.94
N GLU A 144 -3.94 10.01 -14.56
CA GLU A 144 -5.22 10.50 -14.06
C GLU A 144 -5.09 11.15 -12.68
N VAL A 145 -4.30 10.59 -11.75
CA VAL A 145 -4.08 11.22 -10.45
C VAL A 145 -3.38 12.57 -10.60
N LEU A 146 -2.33 12.66 -11.42
CA LEU A 146 -1.63 13.92 -11.65
C LEU A 146 -2.50 14.99 -12.33
N THR A 147 -3.48 14.58 -13.12
CA THR A 147 -4.39 15.47 -13.85
C THR A 147 -5.58 15.88 -13.00
N GLN A 148 -6.24 14.91 -12.36
CA GLN A 148 -7.52 15.14 -11.66
C GLN A 148 -7.34 15.50 -10.18
N CYS A 149 -6.17 15.20 -9.58
CA CYS A 149 -5.86 15.43 -8.17
C CYS A 149 -4.54 16.23 -8.04
N PRO A 150 -4.49 17.52 -8.41
CA PRO A 150 -3.25 18.27 -8.60
C PRO A 150 -2.42 18.49 -7.32
N ASN A 151 -3.01 18.27 -6.15
CA ASN A 151 -2.32 18.37 -4.85
C ASN A 151 -1.86 17.00 -4.31
N THR A 152 -2.11 15.91 -5.04
CA THR A 152 -1.74 14.56 -4.65
C THR A 152 -0.37 14.20 -5.21
N THR A 153 0.48 13.65 -4.36
CA THR A 153 1.77 13.10 -4.76
C THR A 153 1.62 11.60 -5.02
N VAL A 154 2.08 11.16 -6.19
CA VAL A 154 2.12 9.75 -6.58
C VAL A 154 3.50 9.16 -6.29
N VAL A 155 3.53 7.99 -5.66
CA VAL A 155 4.71 7.14 -5.51
C VAL A 155 4.42 5.84 -6.26
N SER A 156 5.13 5.60 -7.36
CA SER A 156 4.90 4.48 -8.28
C SER A 156 6.07 3.50 -8.25
N GLY A 157 5.79 2.20 -8.20
CA GLY A 157 6.79 1.15 -8.37
C GLY A 157 6.99 0.81 -9.84
N ASN A 158 8.25 0.73 -10.32
CA ASN A 158 8.57 0.36 -11.70
C ASN A 158 9.90 -0.41 -11.75
N GLY A 159 9.90 -1.61 -12.35
CA GLY A 159 11.07 -2.46 -12.36
C GLY A 159 11.33 -3.14 -11.02
N MET A 160 10.28 -3.70 -10.39
CA MET A 160 10.34 -4.40 -9.11
C MET A 160 10.24 -5.93 -9.28
N ALA A 161 10.15 -6.42 -10.51
CA ALA A 161 10.08 -7.85 -10.81
C ALA A 161 11.45 -8.53 -10.70
N GLY A 162 11.44 -9.87 -10.74
CA GLY A 162 12.64 -10.69 -10.82
C GLY A 162 13.38 -10.88 -9.51
N TYR A 163 14.61 -11.35 -9.63
CA TYR A 163 15.54 -11.70 -8.54
C TYR A 163 16.92 -11.04 -8.70
N GLY A 164 17.01 -9.98 -9.51
CA GLY A 164 18.22 -9.20 -9.71
C GLY A 164 18.71 -8.49 -8.44
N ASP A 165 19.79 -7.75 -8.56
CA ASP A 165 20.38 -7.03 -7.43
C ASP A 165 19.39 -6.01 -6.84
N ILE A 166 19.11 -6.13 -5.55
CA ILE A 166 18.23 -5.21 -4.84
C ILE A 166 18.81 -3.79 -4.71
N ASN A 167 20.13 -3.65 -4.83
CA ASN A 167 20.79 -2.34 -4.79
C ASN A 167 20.53 -1.49 -6.06
N GLU A 168 19.99 -2.09 -7.13
CA GLU A 168 19.54 -1.35 -8.32
C GLU A 168 18.21 -0.63 -8.09
N ILE A 169 17.46 -1.00 -7.04
CA ILE A 169 16.20 -0.35 -6.67
C ILE A 169 16.48 1.06 -6.14
N GLN A 170 16.10 2.06 -6.92
CA GLN A 170 16.31 3.46 -6.57
C GLN A 170 15.00 4.24 -6.62
N THR A 171 14.88 5.22 -5.71
CA THR A 171 13.77 6.17 -5.75
C THR A 171 14.23 7.48 -6.40
N SER A 172 13.54 7.89 -7.44
CA SER A 172 13.82 9.14 -8.15
C SER A 172 12.57 10.00 -8.28
N ARG A 173 12.72 11.31 -8.09
CA ARG A 173 11.65 12.28 -8.37
C ARG A 173 11.64 12.59 -9.86
N LYS A 174 10.56 12.25 -10.55
CA LYS A 174 10.42 12.47 -12.00
C LYS A 174 9.70 13.79 -12.33
N MET A 175 8.73 14.18 -11.48
CA MET A 175 7.97 15.44 -11.62
C MET A 175 7.71 16.03 -10.23
N ARG A 176 7.09 17.22 -10.18
CA ARG A 176 6.75 17.89 -8.90
C ARG A 176 6.04 16.97 -7.92
N HIS A 177 5.10 16.17 -8.42
CA HIS A 177 4.25 15.26 -7.63
C HIS A 177 4.34 13.80 -8.08
N LEU A 178 5.50 13.38 -8.66
CA LEU A 178 5.74 12.00 -9.06
C LEU A 178 7.11 11.52 -8.60
N TYR A 179 7.09 10.47 -7.80
CA TYR A 179 8.26 9.67 -7.44
C TYR A 179 8.12 8.27 -8.04
N VAL A 180 9.23 7.72 -8.54
CA VAL A 180 9.30 6.36 -9.10
C VAL A 180 10.37 5.58 -8.35
N CYS A 181 9.99 4.41 -7.84
CA CYS A 181 10.84 3.46 -7.11
C CYS A 181 11.03 2.20 -7.97
N GLY A 182 12.26 1.76 -8.15
CA GLY A 182 12.60 0.54 -8.89
C GLY A 182 13.82 0.72 -9.78
N ASP A 183 14.20 -0.34 -10.49
CA ASP A 183 15.29 -0.31 -11.46
C ASP A 183 14.85 0.29 -12.82
N GLN A 184 13.56 0.45 -13.06
CA GLN A 184 12.91 1.07 -14.21
C GLN A 184 13.10 0.31 -15.55
N HIS A 185 13.61 -0.93 -15.53
CA HIS A 185 13.85 -1.72 -16.74
C HIS A 185 13.39 -3.18 -16.63
N THR A 186 13.33 -3.77 -15.43
CA THR A 186 12.92 -5.17 -15.27
C THR A 186 11.40 -5.32 -15.39
N ASP A 187 10.95 -6.20 -16.30
CA ASP A 187 9.54 -6.49 -16.54
C ASP A 187 9.15 -7.88 -16.01
N VAL A 188 7.90 -8.03 -15.61
CA VAL A 188 7.30 -9.33 -15.24
C VAL A 188 7.17 -10.30 -16.41
N GLY A 189 7.12 -9.81 -17.65
CA GLY A 189 7.00 -10.60 -18.88
C GLY A 189 8.25 -11.38 -19.27
N GLU A 190 9.40 -11.10 -18.68
CA GLU A 190 10.68 -11.71 -19.04
C GLU A 190 10.93 -13.10 -18.44
N GLY A 191 9.94 -13.70 -17.76
CA GLY A 191 10.05 -15.06 -17.19
C GLY A 191 10.98 -15.19 -15.99
N ILE A 192 11.46 -14.09 -15.42
CA ILE A 192 12.38 -14.06 -14.27
C ILE A 192 11.67 -14.09 -12.91
N GLY A 193 10.36 -14.25 -12.94
CA GLY A 193 9.55 -14.43 -11.72
C GLY A 193 9.37 -13.19 -10.87
N LEU A 194 8.79 -13.41 -9.71
CA LEU A 194 8.51 -12.38 -8.70
C LEU A 194 8.99 -12.89 -7.34
N MET A 195 9.98 -12.23 -6.79
CA MET A 195 10.59 -12.60 -5.51
C MET A 195 10.25 -11.59 -4.42
N ALA A 196 9.90 -12.09 -3.23
CA ALA A 196 9.59 -11.24 -2.08
C ALA A 196 10.66 -10.19 -1.76
N PRO A 197 11.97 -10.51 -1.77
CA PRO A 197 13.02 -9.54 -1.46
C PRO A 197 13.09 -8.30 -2.35
N ARG A 198 12.54 -8.37 -3.58
CA ARG A 198 12.52 -7.20 -4.47
C ARG A 198 11.27 -6.34 -4.33
N VAL A 199 10.20 -6.86 -3.76
CA VAL A 199 8.92 -6.14 -3.61
C VAL A 199 8.63 -5.71 -2.18
N ALA A 200 9.39 -6.21 -1.21
CA ALA A 200 9.22 -5.92 0.23
C ALA A 200 10.03 -4.72 0.70
#